data_9c48ce4a780369488a7277575d09b70b
#
_entry.id   9c48ce4a780369488a7277575d09b70b
#
_cell.length_a   1.000
_cell.length_b   1.000
_cell.length_c   1.000
_cell.angle_alpha   90.00
_cell.angle_beta   90.00
_cell.angle_gamma   90.00
#
_symmetry.space_group_name_H-M   'P 1'
#
loop_
_entity.id
_entity.type
_entity.pdbx_description
1 polymer ?
#
loop_
_entity_poly.entity_id
_entity_poly.type
_entity_poly.pdbx_seq_one_letter_code
_entity_poly.pdbx_strand_id
1 'polypeptide(L)'
;MPVRAPPVAFCPMGPDANERDENRGDASARTGPVPRRRRQRRVVLSAAVVALALLVIAALLFTGTLRPTRTAALRYSVQGVDVSAFQGTINWDVLAAEDIDFAWIKATEGLSYQDPRFAHNWDDAHDTDLLVGAYHFLSVDSPGTDQAANVIATVSWHRGDLPVVVDVECYATYCDTPPPPATVREVLDPLLLAIEQHYGRPAVLYATRDWYERYLAGSYPDDPVWFRSVATSPQLADDRDWTSWQWSAREQLDGYDGDEEFIDMNAFRGNRQELESLLLP
;
A
#
# COMPACT_ATOMS: atom_id res chain seq x y z
N MET A 1 63.42 -30.32 -37.68
CA MET A 1 64.79 -30.84 -37.53
C MET A 1 65.11 -30.99 -36.03
N PRO A 2 65.90 -31.94 -35.74
CA PRO A 2 65.50 -32.99 -34.83
C PRO A 2 66.34 -33.06 -33.56
N VAL A 3 66.00 -34.11 -32.71
CA VAL A 3 66.93 -35.03 -32.03
C VAL A 3 67.13 -34.73 -30.53
N ARG A 4 67.03 -35.57 -29.57
CA ARG A 4 66.99 -37.00 -29.32
C ARG A 4 66.94 -37.21 -27.78
N ALA A 5 66.29 -38.22 -27.37
CA ALA A 5 66.54 -38.96 -26.12
C ALA A 5 67.72 -39.95 -26.36
N PRO A 6 68.14 -40.82 -25.49
CA PRO A 6 68.04 -41.16 -24.11
C PRO A 6 69.44 -41.37 -23.43
N PRO A 7 69.79 -42.29 -22.50
CA PRO A 7 69.27 -43.61 -22.20
C PRO A 7 69.20 -44.04 -20.71
N VAL A 8 68.71 -45.24 -20.50
CA VAL A 8 68.52 -46.14 -19.41
C VAL A 8 69.84 -46.73 -18.80
N ALA A 9 69.78 -47.05 -17.52
CA ALA A 9 70.59 -48.18 -16.93
C ALA A 9 70.03 -48.50 -15.54
N PHE A 10 69.54 -49.60 -15.28
CA PHE A 10 69.71 -50.98 -14.97
C PHE A 10 70.16 -51.22 -13.51
N CYS A 11 69.38 -52.15 -12.87
CA CYS A 11 69.43 -52.82 -11.58
C CYS A 11 70.78 -53.38 -11.14
N PRO A 12 70.97 -53.77 -9.89
CA PRO A 12 70.54 -55.11 -9.50
C PRO A 12 70.06 -55.33 -8.05
N MET A 13 69.51 -56.53 -7.88
CA MET A 13 68.84 -57.21 -6.80
C MET A 13 69.66 -57.49 -5.53
N GLY A 14 68.97 -57.55 -4.41
CA GLY A 14 68.76 -58.50 -3.37
C GLY A 14 69.78 -58.56 -2.16
N PRO A 15 69.55 -59.32 -1.09
CA PRO A 15 68.32 -59.92 -0.58
C PRO A 15 68.04 -59.66 0.94
N ASP A 16 66.84 -60.10 1.40
CA ASP A 16 66.47 -60.65 2.72
C ASP A 16 66.83 -59.96 4.04
N ALA A 17 65.78 -59.63 4.81
CA ALA A 17 65.44 -60.29 6.08
C ALA A 17 64.41 -59.47 6.88
N ASN A 18 63.27 -60.05 7.00
CA ASN A 18 62.53 -60.45 8.21
C ASN A 18 62.40 -59.45 9.39
N GLU A 19 61.16 -59.44 9.88
CA GLU A 19 60.71 -59.25 11.25
C GLU A 19 60.23 -57.87 11.72
N ARG A 20 58.92 -57.94 12.01
CA ARG A 20 58.19 -57.30 13.14
C ARG A 20 58.14 -55.78 13.21
N ASP A 21 57.02 -55.21 13.07
CA ASP A 21 56.22 -54.89 14.25
C ASP A 21 54.79 -54.43 13.90
N GLU A 22 53.88 -54.84 14.72
CA GLU A 22 52.50 -54.56 14.81
C GLU A 22 52.25 -53.09 15.09
N ASN A 23 51.05 -52.71 14.75
CA ASN A 23 50.31 -51.58 15.34
C ASN A 23 50.43 -50.22 14.69
N ARG A 24 49.71 -50.04 13.56
CA ARG A 24 49.11 -48.76 13.25
C ARG A 24 47.60 -48.90 13.24
N GLY A 25 47.05 -48.55 14.41
CA GLY A 25 45.58 -48.38 14.57
C GLY A 25 44.98 -47.50 13.55
N ASP A 26 44.13 -48.07 12.74
CA ASP A 26 43.23 -47.40 11.81
C ASP A 26 42.22 -46.56 12.61
N ALA A 27 42.55 -45.28 12.78
CA ALA A 27 41.61 -44.30 13.33
C ALA A 27 40.60 -43.90 12.25
N SER A 28 39.88 -44.87 11.70
CA SER A 28 38.66 -44.65 10.97
C SER A 28 37.64 -44.04 11.94
N ALA A 29 37.53 -42.71 11.91
CA ALA A 29 36.50 -41.99 12.63
C ALA A 29 35.11 -42.47 12.15
N ARG A 30 34.60 -43.50 12.87
CA ARG A 30 33.21 -43.95 12.69
C ARG A 30 32.27 -42.80 13.08
N THR A 31 31.86 -41.99 12.12
CA THR A 31 30.67 -41.14 12.25
C THR A 31 29.45 -42.07 12.31
N GLY A 32 29.18 -42.55 13.50
CA GLY A 32 28.01 -43.38 13.76
C GLY A 32 26.74 -42.60 13.43
N PRO A 33 25.69 -43.25 12.91
CA PRO A 33 24.45 -42.58 12.59
C PRO A 33 23.88 -41.90 13.82
N VAL A 34 23.65 -40.58 13.71
CA VAL A 34 23.00 -39.77 14.78
C VAL A 34 21.70 -40.46 15.19
N PRO A 35 21.51 -40.83 16.48
CA PRO A 35 20.35 -41.60 16.90
C PRO A 35 19.06 -40.92 16.50
N ARG A 36 18.17 -41.67 15.83
CA ARG A 36 16.88 -41.18 15.27
C ARG A 36 16.10 -40.27 16.23
N ARG A 37 16.16 -40.56 17.54
CA ARG A 37 15.52 -39.72 18.59
C ARG A 37 16.13 -38.32 18.72
N ARG A 38 17.44 -38.13 18.53
CA ARG A 38 18.06 -36.78 18.54
C ARG A 38 17.66 -35.97 17.33
N ARG A 39 17.55 -36.59 16.14
CA ARG A 39 17.08 -35.93 14.91
C ARG A 39 15.61 -35.53 15.03
N GLN A 40 14.76 -36.43 15.54
CA GLN A 40 13.35 -36.12 15.78
C GLN A 40 13.16 -34.95 16.79
N ARG A 41 13.89 -34.96 17.90
CA ARG A 41 13.85 -33.85 18.88
C ARG A 41 14.29 -32.51 18.26
N ARG A 42 15.33 -32.50 17.42
CA ARG A 42 15.76 -31.29 16.72
C ARG A 42 14.69 -30.80 15.75
N VAL A 43 14.09 -31.69 14.99
CA VAL A 43 12.99 -31.33 14.07
C VAL A 43 11.79 -30.77 14.84
N VAL A 44 11.39 -31.41 15.93
CA VAL A 44 10.27 -30.91 16.77
C VAL A 44 10.59 -29.56 17.41
N LEU A 45 11.81 -29.37 17.92
CA LEU A 45 12.25 -28.10 18.48
C LEU A 45 12.29 -27.00 17.40
N SER A 46 12.82 -27.30 16.21
CA SER A 46 12.81 -26.33 15.11
C SER A 46 11.40 -25.96 14.67
N ALA A 47 10.50 -26.95 14.58
CA ALA A 47 9.10 -26.71 14.26
C ALA A 47 8.38 -25.85 15.32
N ALA A 48 8.66 -26.10 16.60
CA ALA A 48 8.12 -25.33 17.71
C ALA A 48 8.63 -23.87 17.70
N VAL A 49 9.93 -23.65 17.41
CA VAL A 49 10.51 -22.30 17.27
C VAL A 49 9.90 -21.55 16.10
N VAL A 50 9.73 -22.21 14.95
CA VAL A 50 9.07 -21.61 13.77
C VAL A 50 7.61 -21.26 14.08
N ALA A 51 6.88 -22.17 14.72
CA ALA A 51 5.49 -21.92 15.11
C ALA A 51 5.38 -20.72 16.08
N LEU A 52 6.27 -20.65 17.08
CA LEU A 52 6.32 -19.52 18.01
C LEU A 52 6.66 -18.21 17.29
N ALA A 53 7.63 -18.22 16.38
CA ALA A 53 7.98 -17.03 15.59
C ALA A 53 6.80 -16.56 14.73
N LEU A 54 6.08 -17.47 14.08
CA LEU A 54 4.88 -17.14 13.31
C LEU A 54 3.75 -16.56 14.19
N LEU A 55 3.56 -17.11 15.40
CA LEU A 55 2.59 -16.58 16.37
C LEU A 55 2.99 -15.17 16.85
N VAL A 56 4.27 -14.93 17.11
CA VAL A 56 4.77 -13.59 17.47
C VAL A 56 4.55 -12.59 16.32
N ILE A 57 4.91 -12.98 15.10
CA ILE A 57 4.69 -12.13 13.91
C ILE A 57 3.18 -11.85 13.75
N ALA A 58 2.34 -12.87 13.85
CA ALA A 58 0.89 -12.69 13.78
C ALA A 58 0.37 -11.75 14.87
N ALA A 59 0.86 -11.88 16.10
CA ALA A 59 0.52 -10.98 17.20
C ALA A 59 0.97 -9.55 16.95
N LEU A 60 2.20 -9.34 16.42
CA LEU A 60 2.74 -8.03 16.09
C LEU A 60 1.97 -7.36 14.92
N LEU A 61 1.52 -8.16 13.94
CA LEU A 61 0.63 -7.68 12.86
C LEU A 61 -0.76 -7.35 13.41
N PHE A 62 -1.31 -8.21 14.26
CA PHE A 62 -2.63 -8.01 14.86
C PHE A 62 -2.68 -6.78 15.78
N THR A 63 -1.66 -6.56 16.59
CA THR A 63 -1.54 -5.36 17.45
C THR A 63 -1.15 -4.09 16.68
N GLY A 64 -0.89 -4.19 15.38
CA GLY A 64 -0.43 -3.06 14.56
C GLY A 64 1.00 -2.59 14.87
N THR A 65 1.76 -3.33 15.70
CA THR A 65 3.16 -3.01 16.00
C THR A 65 4.06 -3.21 14.77
N LEU A 66 3.77 -4.25 13.97
CA LEU A 66 4.43 -4.49 12.70
C LEU A 66 3.51 -4.03 11.56
N ARG A 67 3.91 -2.97 10.86
CA ARG A 67 3.17 -2.35 9.75
C ARG A 67 4.01 -2.39 8.46
N PRO A 68 3.93 -3.46 7.68
CA PRO A 68 4.73 -3.60 6.45
C PRO A 68 4.46 -2.50 5.44
N THR A 69 3.21 -2.04 5.34
CA THR A 69 2.78 -0.95 4.46
C THR A 69 3.45 0.37 4.81
N ARG A 70 3.60 0.70 6.09
CA ARG A 70 4.28 1.92 6.55
C ARG A 70 5.71 2.01 6.01
N THR A 71 6.50 0.94 6.18
CA THR A 71 7.88 0.91 5.68
C THR A 71 7.96 1.03 4.16
N ALA A 72 6.97 0.52 3.44
CA ALA A 72 6.89 0.64 1.99
C ALA A 72 6.44 2.04 1.56
N ALA A 73 5.45 2.62 2.24
CA ALA A 73 4.88 3.93 1.94
C ALA A 73 5.86 5.08 2.23
N LEU A 74 6.64 5.00 3.31
CA LEU A 74 7.66 5.99 3.66
C LEU A 74 8.86 6.05 2.68
N ARG A 75 8.85 5.25 1.61
CA ARG A 75 9.81 5.38 0.49
C ARG A 75 9.37 6.46 -0.51
N TYR A 76 8.12 6.86 -0.48
CA TYR A 76 7.57 7.95 -1.27
C TYR A 76 7.73 9.24 -0.46
N SER A 77 8.26 10.26 -1.11
CA SER A 77 8.62 11.51 -0.44
C SER A 77 7.44 12.43 -0.19
N VAL A 78 6.29 12.16 -0.78
CA VAL A 78 5.07 12.97 -0.66
C VAL A 78 4.03 12.18 0.09
N GLN A 79 3.67 12.66 1.27
CA GLN A 79 2.71 12.04 2.16
C GLN A 79 1.49 12.93 2.34
N GLY A 80 0.37 12.36 2.71
CA GLY A 80 -0.85 13.12 2.94
C GLY A 80 -1.84 12.38 3.82
N VAL A 81 -2.94 13.04 4.10
CA VAL A 81 -4.04 12.51 4.88
C VAL A 81 -5.35 12.58 4.11
N ASP A 82 -6.34 11.79 4.49
CA ASP A 82 -7.72 12.06 4.17
C ASP A 82 -8.56 12.12 5.44
N VAL A 83 -9.50 13.08 5.46
CA VAL A 83 -10.26 13.42 6.64
C VAL A 83 -11.73 13.68 6.33
N SER A 84 -12.57 13.56 7.35
CA SER A 84 -13.99 13.87 7.32
C SER A 84 -14.44 14.44 8.67
N ALA A 85 -15.74 14.58 8.88
CA ALA A 85 -16.30 14.96 10.16
C ALA A 85 -15.94 13.99 11.31
N PHE A 86 -15.50 12.78 11.01
CA PHE A 86 -15.11 11.80 12.03
C PHE A 86 -13.85 12.18 12.79
N GLN A 87 -12.93 12.96 12.18
CA GLN A 87 -11.77 13.51 12.86
C GLN A 87 -12.10 14.72 13.75
N GLY A 88 -13.38 15.13 13.80
CA GLY A 88 -13.85 16.19 14.70
C GLY A 88 -13.38 17.58 14.30
N THR A 89 -12.88 18.34 15.27
CA THR A 89 -12.26 19.65 15.01
C THR A 89 -10.78 19.45 14.72
N ILE A 90 -10.33 19.92 13.58
CA ILE A 90 -8.93 19.82 13.18
C ILE A 90 -8.25 21.16 13.39
N ASN A 91 -7.13 21.15 14.10
CA ASN A 91 -6.19 22.27 14.14
C ASN A 91 -5.20 22.08 13.00
N TRP A 92 -5.50 22.69 11.87
CA TRP A 92 -4.73 22.54 10.64
C TRP A 92 -3.29 23.04 10.73
N ASP A 93 -3.00 24.06 11.56
CA ASP A 93 -1.62 24.48 11.82
C ASP A 93 -0.79 23.38 12.49
N VAL A 94 -1.40 22.60 13.39
CA VAL A 94 -0.73 21.50 14.07
C VAL A 94 -0.60 20.30 13.12
N LEU A 95 -1.68 19.95 12.42
CA LEU A 95 -1.68 18.80 11.49
C LEU A 95 -0.72 19.04 10.31
N ALA A 96 -0.67 20.26 9.77
CA ALA A 96 0.23 20.62 8.68
C ALA A 96 1.70 20.70 9.11
N ALA A 97 1.98 20.78 10.42
CA ALA A 97 3.34 20.69 10.94
C ALA A 97 3.86 19.25 11.05
N GLU A 98 2.99 18.25 10.90
CA GLU A 98 3.38 16.86 10.69
C GLU A 98 4.03 16.68 9.32
N ASP A 99 4.65 15.55 9.07
CA ASP A 99 5.39 15.26 7.83
C ASP A 99 4.39 14.87 6.69
N ILE A 100 3.51 15.82 6.31
CA ILE A 100 2.50 15.69 5.26
C ILE A 100 2.56 16.85 4.27
N ASP A 101 2.22 16.59 3.03
CA ASP A 101 2.25 17.54 1.91
C ASP A 101 0.86 17.90 1.39
N PHE A 102 -0.15 17.02 1.60
CA PHE A 102 -1.48 17.21 1.05
C PHE A 102 -2.58 16.62 1.92
N ALA A 103 -3.80 17.10 1.72
CA ALA A 103 -4.99 16.57 2.36
C ALA A 103 -6.16 16.45 1.40
N TRP A 104 -6.91 15.34 1.47
CA TRP A 104 -8.23 15.23 0.90
C TRP A 104 -9.31 15.29 1.98
N ILE A 105 -10.30 16.17 1.77
CA ILE A 105 -11.32 16.49 2.75
C ILE A 105 -12.68 16.04 2.23
N LYS A 106 -13.44 15.26 3.00
CA LYS A 106 -14.81 14.87 2.64
C LYS A 106 -15.67 16.10 2.46
N ALA A 107 -16.25 16.24 1.26
CA ALA A 107 -17.17 17.32 0.97
C ALA A 107 -18.62 16.83 0.98
N THR A 108 -18.88 15.77 0.21
CA THR A 108 -20.26 15.34 -0.06
C THR A 108 -20.38 13.82 -0.15
N GLU A 109 -21.63 13.33 -0.04
CA GLU A 109 -21.99 11.95 -0.28
C GLU A 109 -23.35 11.89 -0.97
N GLY A 110 -23.46 11.09 -2.02
CA GLY A 110 -24.68 10.93 -2.77
C GLY A 110 -25.28 12.27 -3.22
N LEU A 111 -26.59 12.31 -3.34
CA LEU A 111 -27.28 13.44 -3.96
C LEU A 111 -27.36 14.70 -3.09
N SER A 112 -27.21 14.62 -1.75
CA SER A 112 -27.54 15.77 -0.90
C SER A 112 -26.78 15.86 0.43
N TYR A 113 -26.07 14.83 0.84
CA TYR A 113 -25.27 14.90 2.07
C TYR A 113 -24.06 15.81 1.83
N GLN A 114 -23.85 16.72 2.76
CA GLN A 114 -22.65 17.54 2.86
C GLN A 114 -21.99 17.27 4.20
N ASP A 115 -20.67 17.07 4.20
CA ASP A 115 -19.94 16.86 5.44
C ASP A 115 -20.03 18.10 6.33
N PRO A 116 -20.51 17.98 7.59
CA PRO A 116 -20.75 19.14 8.44
C PRO A 116 -19.47 19.90 8.84
N ARG A 117 -18.29 19.31 8.63
CA ARG A 117 -17.01 19.95 8.90
C ARG A 117 -16.32 20.44 7.63
N PHE A 118 -16.89 20.16 6.45
CA PHE A 118 -16.22 20.48 5.19
C PHE A 118 -15.81 21.94 5.08
N ALA A 119 -16.75 22.87 5.27
CA ALA A 119 -16.47 24.29 5.08
C ALA A 119 -15.34 24.78 6.00
N HIS A 120 -15.37 24.37 7.27
CA HIS A 120 -14.31 24.71 8.23
C HIS A 120 -12.97 24.06 7.86
N ASN A 121 -12.96 22.78 7.59
CA ASN A 121 -11.74 22.06 7.20
C ASN A 121 -11.16 22.59 5.88
N TRP A 122 -12.05 22.97 4.93
CA TRP A 122 -11.64 23.51 3.64
C TRP A 122 -10.95 24.87 3.78
N ASP A 123 -11.58 25.78 4.53
CA ASP A 123 -11.04 27.13 4.74
C ASP A 123 -9.73 27.08 5.53
N ASP A 124 -9.70 26.36 6.64
CA ASP A 124 -8.53 26.32 7.52
C ASP A 124 -7.36 25.55 6.90
N ALA A 125 -7.60 24.49 6.11
CA ALA A 125 -6.54 23.78 5.41
C ALA A 125 -5.86 24.64 4.34
N HIS A 126 -6.62 25.53 3.67
CA HIS A 126 -6.07 26.48 2.70
C HIS A 126 -5.22 27.59 3.32
N ASP A 127 -5.35 27.83 4.61
CA ASP A 127 -4.47 28.78 5.33
C ASP A 127 -3.08 28.16 5.64
N THR A 128 -2.84 26.91 5.25
CA THR A 128 -1.58 26.18 5.41
C THR A 128 -0.81 26.02 4.10
N ASP A 129 0.39 25.40 4.14
CA ASP A 129 1.18 25.06 2.96
C ASP A 129 0.77 23.72 2.31
N LEU A 130 -0.30 23.07 2.78
CA LEU A 130 -0.80 21.82 2.24
C LEU A 130 -1.46 22.03 0.86
N LEU A 131 -1.29 21.05 -0.03
CA LEU A 131 -2.11 20.94 -1.22
C LEU A 131 -3.44 20.30 -0.84
N VAL A 132 -4.55 20.98 -1.08
CA VAL A 132 -5.87 20.59 -0.60
C VAL A 132 -6.76 20.12 -1.75
N GLY A 133 -7.53 19.07 -1.53
CA GLY A 133 -8.54 18.57 -2.45
C GLY A 133 -9.79 18.07 -1.70
N ALA A 134 -10.89 17.99 -2.42
CA ALA A 134 -12.14 17.50 -1.86
C ALA A 134 -12.48 16.10 -2.37
N TYR A 135 -13.16 15.29 -1.56
CA TYR A 135 -13.72 14.03 -2.05
C TYR A 135 -15.23 13.92 -1.88
N HIS A 136 -15.83 13.22 -2.83
CA HIS A 136 -17.23 12.85 -2.88
C HIS A 136 -17.40 11.35 -2.76
N PHE A 137 -18.19 10.89 -1.82
CA PHE A 137 -18.54 9.49 -1.65
C PHE A 137 -19.69 9.12 -2.60
N LEU A 138 -19.42 8.21 -3.55
CA LEU A 138 -20.39 7.79 -4.57
C LEU A 138 -21.53 6.99 -3.95
N SER A 139 -22.76 7.36 -4.26
CA SER A 139 -23.95 6.55 -4.00
C SER A 139 -24.50 5.97 -5.30
N VAL A 140 -24.68 4.66 -5.37
CA VAL A 140 -25.33 4.01 -6.52
C VAL A 140 -26.87 4.14 -6.47
N ASP A 141 -27.41 4.74 -5.42
CA ASP A 141 -28.86 4.89 -5.21
C ASP A 141 -29.40 6.21 -5.78
N SER A 142 -28.55 7.06 -6.35
CA SER A 142 -28.96 8.36 -6.90
C SER A 142 -28.26 8.67 -8.22
N PRO A 143 -28.88 9.48 -9.10
CA PRO A 143 -28.28 9.83 -10.40
C PRO A 143 -26.94 10.54 -10.25
N GLY A 144 -25.96 10.20 -11.10
CA GLY A 144 -24.63 10.81 -11.07
C GLY A 144 -24.65 12.31 -11.36
N THR A 145 -25.56 12.78 -12.19
CA THR A 145 -25.77 14.23 -12.46
C THR A 145 -26.19 15.02 -11.22
N ASP A 146 -27.02 14.41 -10.36
CA ASP A 146 -27.51 15.06 -9.15
C ASP A 146 -26.39 15.08 -8.08
N GLN A 147 -25.59 14.00 -8.03
CA GLN A 147 -24.38 13.94 -7.20
C GLN A 147 -23.36 14.99 -7.65
N ALA A 148 -23.12 15.12 -8.96
CA ALA A 148 -22.27 16.19 -9.50
C ALA A 148 -22.76 17.58 -9.10
N ALA A 149 -24.06 17.82 -9.15
CA ALA A 149 -24.64 19.10 -8.71
C ALA A 149 -24.38 19.36 -7.21
N ASN A 150 -24.46 18.33 -6.36
CA ASN A 150 -24.13 18.43 -4.94
C ASN A 150 -22.65 18.79 -4.74
N VAL A 151 -21.72 18.12 -5.44
CA VAL A 151 -20.30 18.44 -5.41
C VAL A 151 -20.03 19.87 -5.83
N ILE A 152 -20.54 20.27 -7.00
CA ILE A 152 -20.32 21.59 -7.60
C ILE A 152 -20.88 22.72 -6.73
N ALA A 153 -22.01 22.46 -6.07
CA ALA A 153 -22.61 23.44 -5.17
C ALA A 153 -21.86 23.58 -3.83
N THR A 154 -21.13 22.55 -3.43
CA THR A 154 -20.45 22.49 -2.12
C THR A 154 -18.98 22.88 -2.21
N VAL A 155 -18.27 22.43 -3.25
CA VAL A 155 -16.83 22.63 -3.40
C VAL A 155 -16.54 23.86 -4.24
N SER A 156 -16.28 24.97 -3.57
CA SER A 156 -15.76 26.18 -4.21
C SER A 156 -14.26 26.02 -4.39
N TRP A 157 -13.84 25.65 -5.58
CA TRP A 157 -12.42 25.40 -5.87
C TRP A 157 -11.60 26.68 -6.05
N HIS A 158 -10.32 26.60 -5.76
CA HIS A 158 -9.33 27.64 -5.99
C HIS A 158 -8.27 27.14 -6.98
N ARG A 159 -7.64 28.10 -7.64
CA ARG A 159 -6.47 27.75 -8.46
C ARG A 159 -5.40 27.13 -7.59
N GLY A 160 -4.95 25.93 -7.96
CA GLY A 160 -3.94 25.20 -7.18
C GLY A 160 -4.51 24.16 -6.23
N ASP A 161 -5.82 23.93 -6.23
CA ASP A 161 -6.42 22.79 -5.54
C ASP A 161 -6.11 21.49 -6.25
N LEU A 162 -6.09 20.41 -5.51
CA LEU A 162 -6.06 19.05 -6.07
C LEU A 162 -7.41 18.75 -6.78
N PRO A 163 -7.40 17.87 -7.79
CA PRO A 163 -8.65 17.45 -8.44
C PRO A 163 -9.61 16.83 -7.44
N VAL A 164 -10.91 16.99 -7.73
CA VAL A 164 -11.95 16.32 -6.95
C VAL A 164 -11.76 14.80 -7.02
N VAL A 165 -11.90 14.14 -5.90
CA VAL A 165 -11.90 12.69 -5.81
C VAL A 165 -13.32 12.16 -5.83
N VAL A 166 -13.58 11.11 -6.58
CA VAL A 166 -14.79 10.29 -6.49
C VAL A 166 -14.41 8.98 -5.79
N ASP A 167 -14.97 8.78 -4.61
CA ASP A 167 -14.77 7.61 -3.77
C ASP A 167 -15.74 6.50 -4.17
N VAL A 168 -15.18 5.45 -4.77
CA VAL A 168 -15.91 4.31 -5.34
C VAL A 168 -15.65 3.07 -4.49
N GLU A 169 -16.37 2.97 -3.39
CA GLU A 169 -16.25 1.82 -2.48
C GLU A 169 -17.62 1.30 -2.02
N CYS A 170 -17.61 0.17 -1.30
CA CYS A 170 -18.85 -0.43 -0.83
C CYS A 170 -19.45 0.33 0.36
N TYR A 171 -20.77 0.35 0.42
CA TYR A 171 -21.52 0.81 1.59
C TYR A 171 -22.77 -0.05 1.81
N ALA A 172 -23.24 -0.08 3.05
CA ALA A 172 -24.47 -0.78 3.44
C ALA A 172 -24.53 -2.21 2.87
N THR A 173 -25.63 -2.55 2.19
CA THR A 173 -25.86 -3.87 1.61
C THR A 173 -24.98 -4.17 0.38
N TYR A 174 -24.41 -3.14 -0.24
CA TYR A 174 -23.54 -3.31 -1.40
C TYR A 174 -22.16 -3.92 -1.07
N CYS A 175 -21.79 -3.96 0.20
CA CYS A 175 -20.62 -4.72 0.64
C CYS A 175 -20.83 -6.23 0.54
N ASP A 176 -22.07 -6.70 0.78
CA ASP A 176 -22.44 -8.12 0.70
C ASP A 176 -22.96 -8.49 -0.67
N THR A 177 -23.67 -7.57 -1.34
CA THR A 177 -24.32 -7.78 -2.64
C THR A 177 -23.97 -6.64 -3.59
N PRO A 178 -22.76 -6.65 -4.17
CA PRO A 178 -22.32 -5.59 -5.08
C PRO A 178 -23.22 -5.47 -6.31
N PRO A 179 -23.55 -4.26 -6.75
CA PRO A 179 -24.44 -4.04 -7.89
C PRO A 179 -23.80 -4.49 -9.22
N PRO A 180 -24.58 -4.72 -10.27
CA PRO A 180 -24.04 -4.98 -11.60
C PRO A 180 -23.12 -3.82 -12.08
N PRO A 181 -22.03 -4.10 -12.82
CA PRO A 181 -21.13 -3.05 -13.33
C PRO A 181 -21.85 -1.99 -14.18
N ALA A 182 -22.90 -2.35 -14.94
CA ALA A 182 -23.69 -1.41 -15.70
C ALA A 182 -24.37 -0.36 -14.81
N THR A 183 -24.91 -0.78 -13.66
CA THR A 183 -25.58 0.12 -12.71
C THR A 183 -24.60 1.15 -12.13
N VAL A 184 -23.37 0.72 -11.77
CA VAL A 184 -22.36 1.67 -11.29
C VAL A 184 -21.96 2.64 -12.39
N ARG A 185 -21.78 2.19 -13.64
CA ARG A 185 -21.44 3.06 -14.77
C ARG A 185 -22.52 4.07 -15.09
N GLU A 186 -23.80 3.67 -15.03
CA GLU A 186 -24.94 4.60 -15.23
C GLU A 186 -24.90 5.80 -14.28
N VAL A 187 -24.29 5.64 -13.10
CA VAL A 187 -24.12 6.71 -12.12
C VAL A 187 -22.75 7.38 -12.26
N LEU A 188 -21.68 6.60 -12.35
CA LEU A 188 -20.31 7.10 -12.32
C LEU A 188 -19.95 7.91 -13.58
N ASP A 189 -20.31 7.44 -14.79
CA ASP A 189 -19.95 8.11 -16.04
C ASP A 189 -20.46 9.56 -16.12
N PRO A 190 -21.76 9.85 -15.86
CA PRO A 190 -22.25 11.23 -15.90
C PRO A 190 -21.72 12.09 -14.76
N LEU A 191 -21.39 11.50 -13.58
CA LEU A 191 -20.76 12.21 -12.47
C LEU A 191 -19.36 12.68 -12.87
N LEU A 192 -18.51 11.78 -13.39
CA LEU A 192 -17.14 12.10 -13.80
C LEU A 192 -17.13 13.15 -14.92
N LEU A 193 -17.98 12.98 -15.92
CA LEU A 193 -18.10 13.94 -17.01
C LEU A 193 -18.46 15.34 -16.52
N ALA A 194 -19.40 15.46 -15.59
CA ALA A 194 -19.82 16.76 -15.07
C ALA A 194 -18.73 17.40 -14.17
N ILE A 195 -18.01 16.61 -13.39
CA ILE A 195 -16.86 17.06 -12.59
C ILE A 195 -15.75 17.58 -13.51
N GLU A 196 -15.36 16.81 -14.52
CA GLU A 196 -14.31 17.22 -15.46
C GLU A 196 -14.69 18.50 -16.22
N GLN A 197 -15.94 18.60 -16.68
CA GLN A 197 -16.42 19.80 -17.36
C GLN A 197 -16.41 21.04 -16.47
N HIS A 198 -16.67 20.90 -15.17
CA HIS A 198 -16.73 22.01 -14.24
C HIS A 198 -15.34 22.44 -13.73
N TYR A 199 -14.50 21.48 -13.35
CA TYR A 199 -13.20 21.75 -12.75
C TYR A 199 -12.04 21.77 -13.75
N GLY A 200 -12.26 21.33 -14.98
CA GLY A 200 -11.27 21.34 -16.06
C GLY A 200 -10.18 20.26 -15.97
N ARG A 201 -10.37 19.27 -15.09
CA ARG A 201 -9.49 18.12 -14.91
C ARG A 201 -10.32 16.86 -14.67
N PRO A 202 -9.84 15.67 -15.10
CA PRO A 202 -10.41 14.40 -14.69
C PRO A 202 -10.42 14.25 -13.17
N ALA A 203 -11.44 13.60 -12.64
CA ALA A 203 -11.50 13.27 -11.23
C ALA A 203 -10.45 12.23 -10.85
N VAL A 204 -10.00 12.23 -9.60
CA VAL A 204 -9.24 11.10 -9.04
C VAL A 204 -10.23 10.03 -8.60
N LEU A 205 -10.01 8.79 -9.01
CA LEU A 205 -10.85 7.66 -8.60
C LEU A 205 -10.24 6.95 -7.40
N TYR A 206 -10.85 7.13 -6.22
CA TYR A 206 -10.52 6.31 -5.07
C TYR A 206 -11.28 5.00 -5.11
N ALA A 207 -10.61 3.90 -4.78
CA ALA A 207 -11.28 2.61 -4.64
C ALA A 207 -10.54 1.65 -3.71
N THR A 208 -11.33 0.81 -3.03
CA THR A 208 -10.85 -0.43 -2.42
C THR A 208 -10.55 -1.47 -3.51
N ARG A 209 -9.72 -2.49 -3.19
CA ARG A 209 -9.31 -3.53 -4.16
C ARG A 209 -10.49 -4.16 -4.89
N ASP A 210 -11.48 -4.66 -4.15
CA ASP A 210 -12.59 -5.42 -4.73
C ASP A 210 -13.45 -4.55 -5.67
N TRP A 211 -13.62 -3.26 -5.32
CA TRP A 211 -14.38 -2.32 -6.13
C TRP A 211 -13.59 -1.86 -7.34
N TYR A 212 -12.30 -1.65 -7.20
CA TYR A 212 -11.42 -1.38 -8.34
C TYR A 212 -11.48 -2.51 -9.38
N GLU A 213 -11.25 -3.75 -8.93
CA GLU A 213 -11.22 -4.92 -9.82
C GLU A 213 -12.57 -5.15 -10.52
N ARG A 214 -13.67 -4.83 -9.85
CA ARG A 214 -15.02 -5.02 -10.38
C ARG A 214 -15.50 -3.93 -11.33
N TYR A 215 -15.14 -2.67 -11.07
CA TYR A 215 -15.79 -1.52 -11.72
C TYR A 215 -14.83 -0.63 -12.49
N LEU A 216 -13.57 -0.52 -12.09
CA LEU A 216 -12.63 0.44 -12.63
C LEU A 216 -11.54 -0.19 -13.50
N ALA A 217 -11.11 -1.41 -13.20
CA ALA A 217 -10.04 -2.08 -13.93
C ALA A 217 -10.33 -2.17 -15.44
N GLY A 218 -9.36 -1.72 -16.26
CA GLY A 218 -9.51 -1.64 -17.72
C GLY A 218 -10.48 -0.58 -18.22
N SER A 219 -10.97 0.31 -17.33
CA SER A 219 -11.83 1.45 -17.64
C SER A 219 -11.19 2.73 -17.13
N TYR A 220 -11.69 3.89 -17.55
CA TYR A 220 -11.27 5.22 -17.08
C TYR A 220 -9.74 5.42 -17.16
N PRO A 221 -9.12 5.29 -18.35
CA PRO A 221 -7.66 5.31 -18.50
C PRO A 221 -7.01 6.64 -18.18
N ASP A 222 -7.76 7.73 -18.31
CA ASP A 222 -7.28 9.09 -18.11
C ASP A 222 -7.47 9.60 -16.68
N ASP A 223 -8.28 8.89 -15.86
CA ASP A 223 -8.53 9.25 -14.47
C ASP A 223 -7.42 8.72 -13.57
N PRO A 224 -6.77 9.57 -12.74
CA PRO A 224 -5.80 9.14 -11.76
C PRO A 224 -6.42 8.20 -10.72
N VAL A 225 -5.68 7.22 -10.21
CA VAL A 225 -6.19 6.25 -9.23
C VAL A 225 -5.57 6.47 -7.87
N TRP A 226 -6.43 6.66 -6.88
CA TRP A 226 -6.09 6.58 -5.47
C TRP A 226 -6.56 5.23 -4.90
N PHE A 227 -5.61 4.35 -4.63
CA PHE A 227 -5.91 2.95 -4.32
C PHE A 227 -5.72 2.65 -2.83
N ARG A 228 -6.76 2.08 -2.20
CA ARG A 228 -6.68 1.65 -0.81
C ARG A 228 -6.08 0.26 -0.69
N SER A 229 -4.95 0.16 0.00
CA SER A 229 -4.30 -1.11 0.32
C SER A 229 -3.52 -1.04 1.63
N VAL A 230 -4.20 -1.30 2.74
CA VAL A 230 -3.64 -1.19 4.10
C VAL A 230 -2.87 -2.43 4.58
N ALA A 231 -2.87 -3.50 3.82
CA ALA A 231 -2.19 -4.76 4.15
C ALA A 231 -0.93 -5.01 3.32
N THR A 232 -0.89 -4.55 2.08
CA THR A 232 0.21 -4.77 1.13
C THR A 232 0.45 -3.52 0.30
N SER A 233 1.60 -3.43 -0.36
CA SER A 233 1.81 -2.42 -1.41
C SER A 233 0.77 -2.58 -2.52
N PRO A 234 0.32 -1.48 -3.14
CA PRO A 234 -0.70 -1.54 -4.18
C PRO A 234 -0.20 -2.27 -5.43
N GLN A 235 -1.07 -3.07 -5.99
CA GLN A 235 -0.93 -3.67 -7.31
C GLN A 235 -2.32 -3.68 -7.94
N LEU A 236 -2.50 -2.95 -9.02
CA LEU A 236 -3.76 -2.87 -9.73
C LEU A 236 -3.93 -4.09 -10.66
N ALA A 237 -5.16 -4.55 -10.82
CA ALA A 237 -5.46 -5.79 -11.54
C ALA A 237 -5.20 -5.70 -13.06
N ASP A 238 -5.17 -4.51 -13.61
CA ASP A 238 -4.92 -4.19 -15.02
C ASP A 238 -3.49 -3.69 -15.29
N ASP A 239 -2.59 -3.86 -14.30
CA ASP A 239 -1.18 -3.47 -14.35
C ASP A 239 -0.93 -1.98 -14.60
N ARG A 240 -1.97 -1.11 -14.54
CA ARG A 240 -1.77 0.34 -14.61
C ARG A 240 -1.14 0.87 -13.33
N ASP A 241 -0.53 2.02 -13.43
CA ASP A 241 0.05 2.70 -12.31
C ASP A 241 -1.02 3.36 -11.44
N TRP A 242 -0.86 3.25 -10.12
CA TRP A 242 -1.63 4.06 -9.17
C TRP A 242 -1.00 5.45 -9.00
N THR A 243 -1.80 6.43 -8.66
CA THR A 243 -1.37 7.82 -8.43
C THR A 243 -1.14 8.09 -6.95
N SER A 244 -2.09 7.70 -6.13
CA SER A 244 -2.02 7.81 -4.67
C SER A 244 -2.38 6.47 -4.02
N TRP A 245 -1.84 6.25 -2.83
CA TRP A 245 -2.01 5.02 -2.06
C TRP A 245 -2.43 5.33 -0.63
N GLN A 246 -3.66 4.97 -0.25
CA GLN A 246 -4.06 4.94 1.16
C GLN A 246 -3.46 3.68 1.79
N TRP A 247 -2.40 3.87 2.56
CA TRP A 247 -1.57 2.78 3.08
C TRP A 247 -1.84 2.43 4.53
N SER A 248 -2.53 3.30 5.29
CA SER A 248 -2.93 3.05 6.66
C SER A 248 -4.25 3.76 6.96
N ALA A 249 -5.05 3.12 7.82
CA ALA A 249 -6.24 3.68 8.45
C ALA A 249 -6.11 3.55 9.98
N ARG A 250 -4.86 3.63 10.49
CA ARG A 250 -4.55 3.39 11.90
C ARG A 250 -3.34 4.20 12.39
N GLU A 251 -3.02 5.28 11.72
CA GLU A 251 -1.99 6.20 12.21
C GLU A 251 -2.62 7.22 13.15
N GLN A 252 -1.80 7.78 14.01
CA GLN A 252 -2.17 8.87 14.92
C GLN A 252 -1.23 10.02 14.65
N LEU A 253 -1.77 11.20 14.39
CA LEU A 253 -1.08 12.45 14.27
C LEU A 253 -1.65 13.42 15.30
N ASP A 254 -0.94 14.48 15.60
CA ASP A 254 -1.48 15.54 16.41
C ASP A 254 -2.40 16.47 15.59
N GLY A 255 -3.35 17.13 16.24
CA GLY A 255 -4.13 18.20 15.64
C GLY A 255 -5.62 17.88 15.36
N TYR A 256 -6.17 16.75 15.76
CA TYR A 256 -7.60 16.47 15.66
C TYR A 256 -8.17 15.90 16.97
N ASP A 257 -9.50 16.07 17.21
CA ASP A 257 -10.14 15.76 18.48
C ASP A 257 -11.46 14.98 18.33
N GLY A 258 -11.70 14.34 17.19
CA GLY A 258 -12.95 13.61 16.92
C GLY A 258 -13.06 12.27 17.64
N ASP A 259 -14.20 11.60 17.38
CA ASP A 259 -14.47 10.27 17.92
C ASP A 259 -13.60 9.18 17.25
N GLU A 260 -13.04 9.47 16.08
CA GLU A 260 -12.10 8.57 15.39
C GLU A 260 -10.70 8.77 15.96
N GLU A 261 -10.17 7.70 16.56
CA GLU A 261 -8.82 7.70 17.17
C GLU A 261 -7.72 7.78 16.10
N PHE A 262 -8.02 7.38 14.87
CA PHE A 262 -7.04 7.21 13.81
C PHE A 262 -7.31 8.16 12.63
N ILE A 263 -6.24 8.46 11.90
CA ILE A 263 -6.28 9.20 10.65
C ILE A 263 -5.77 8.32 9.51
N ASP A 264 -6.38 8.48 8.35
CA ASP A 264 -5.98 7.80 7.13
C ASP A 264 -4.75 8.45 6.50
N MET A 265 -3.74 7.61 6.21
CA MET A 265 -2.48 8.07 5.64
C MET A 265 -2.32 7.67 4.20
N ASN A 266 -1.82 8.58 3.43
CA ASN A 266 -1.65 8.48 1.99
C ASN A 266 -0.21 8.72 1.57
N ALA A 267 0.22 8.07 0.49
CA ALA A 267 1.45 8.35 -0.21
C ALA A 267 1.15 8.66 -1.68
N PHE A 268 1.74 9.70 -2.22
CA PHE A 268 1.71 9.97 -3.65
C PHE A 268 2.89 9.25 -4.32
N ARG A 269 2.67 8.66 -5.50
CA ARG A 269 3.67 7.83 -6.19
C ARG A 269 4.88 8.62 -6.69
N GLY A 270 4.73 9.88 -6.98
CA GLY A 270 5.73 10.77 -7.53
C GLY A 270 6.40 11.68 -6.48
N ASN A 271 6.99 12.73 -6.97
CA ASN A 271 7.54 13.83 -6.16
C ASN A 271 6.53 14.99 -6.09
N ARG A 272 6.85 16.04 -5.29
CA ARG A 272 5.98 17.22 -5.10
C ARG A 272 5.63 17.93 -6.42
N GLN A 273 6.57 18.08 -7.33
CA GLN A 273 6.34 18.73 -8.63
C GLN A 273 5.36 17.91 -9.50
N GLU A 274 5.41 16.58 -9.42
CA GLU A 274 4.49 15.71 -10.13
C GLU A 274 3.08 15.79 -9.52
N LEU A 275 2.97 15.90 -8.19
CA LEU A 275 1.68 16.17 -7.54
C LEU A 275 1.12 17.54 -7.96
N GLU A 276 1.96 18.57 -7.98
CA GLU A 276 1.58 19.91 -8.43
C GLU A 276 1.13 19.95 -9.90
N SER A 277 1.58 19.02 -10.73
CA SER A 277 1.11 18.92 -12.13
C SER A 277 -0.36 18.48 -12.27
N LEU A 278 -0.93 17.91 -11.23
CA LEU A 278 -2.35 17.52 -11.17
C LEU A 278 -3.27 18.71 -10.83
N LEU A 279 -2.75 19.78 -10.25
CA LEU A 279 -3.56 20.87 -9.70
C LEU A 279 -4.52 21.46 -10.72
N LEU A 280 -5.65 21.94 -10.23
CA LEU A 280 -6.67 22.66 -11.00
C LEU A 280 -6.09 23.96 -11.57
N PRO A 281 -6.47 24.33 -12.81
CA PRO A 281 -5.86 25.40 -13.57
C PRO A 281 -6.13 26.82 -13.05
#